data_616e279e6f94f3894ea7baf9afbaf644
#
_entry.id   616e279e6f94f3894ea7baf9afbaf644
#
_cell.length_a   1.000
_cell.length_b   1.000
_cell.length_c   1.000
_cell.angle_alpha   90.00
_cell.angle_beta   90.00
_cell.angle_gamma   90.00
#
_symmetry.space_group_name_H-M   'P 1'
#
loop_
_entity.id
_entity.type
_entity.pdbx_description
1 polymer ?
#
loop_
_entity_poly.entity_id
_entity_poly.type
_entity_poly.pdbx_seq_one_letter_code
_entity_poly.pdbx_strand_id
1 'polypeptide(L)'
;MSQDLTNNPVSVVAGADLSTAGLLYAAVKFDASSGGVVVAGAGDHAIGVLVSQGKAGAAVAVAIDRTCKVQAGCAIAAGAKLICGASGVMVTATLTTGVDSLGFAMAAASTGDIIEMFFDRQKF
;
A
#
# COMPACT_ATOMS: atom_id res chain seq x y z
N MET A 1 -11.97 13.38 -23.28
CA MET A 1 -11.25 12.24 -22.72
C MET A 1 -10.93 12.52 -21.25
N SER A 2 -11.22 11.58 -20.44
CA SER A 2 -10.87 11.70 -19.05
C SER A 2 -9.37 11.55 -18.87
N GLN A 3 -8.78 12.52 -18.24
CA GLN A 3 -7.39 12.40 -17.86
C GLN A 3 -7.32 11.58 -16.58
N ASP A 4 -6.74 10.43 -16.68
CA ASP A 4 -6.59 9.58 -15.53
C ASP A 4 -5.39 10.05 -14.69
N LEU A 5 -5.68 10.67 -13.56
CA LEU A 5 -4.66 11.17 -12.64
C LEU A 5 -4.33 10.17 -11.54
N THR A 6 -4.99 9.02 -11.55
CA THR A 6 -4.74 7.99 -10.56
C THR A 6 -3.57 7.12 -10.98
N ASN A 7 -3.36 6.04 -10.27
CA ASN A 7 -2.23 5.14 -10.48
C ASN A 7 -2.27 4.46 -11.83
N ASN A 8 -1.14 3.88 -12.19
CA ASN A 8 -0.98 3.03 -13.35
C ASN A 8 -0.62 1.63 -12.82
N PRO A 9 -1.61 0.84 -12.43
CA PRO A 9 -1.33 -0.41 -11.72
C PRO A 9 -0.66 -1.44 -12.59
N VAL A 10 0.15 -2.27 -11.96
CA VAL A 10 0.77 -3.44 -12.60
C VAL A 10 0.01 -4.70 -12.20
N SER A 11 -0.02 -5.67 -13.09
CA SER A 11 -0.65 -6.95 -12.83
C SER A 11 0.40 -7.92 -12.30
N VAL A 12 0.11 -8.52 -11.15
CA VAL A 12 0.99 -9.49 -10.52
C VAL A 12 0.16 -10.66 -10.01
N VAL A 13 0.82 -11.75 -9.68
CA VAL A 13 0.14 -12.95 -9.16
C VAL A 13 0.02 -12.82 -7.64
N ALA A 14 -1.17 -13.14 -7.12
CA ALA A 14 -1.37 -13.21 -5.67
C ALA A 14 -0.67 -14.44 -5.11
N GLY A 15 0.18 -14.26 -4.12
CA GLY A 15 0.89 -15.34 -3.45
C GLY A 15 0.12 -15.94 -2.28
N ALA A 16 -1.02 -15.36 -1.93
CA ALA A 16 -1.91 -15.81 -0.87
C ALA A 16 -3.32 -15.37 -1.23
N ASP A 17 -4.30 -15.75 -0.41
CA ASP A 17 -5.68 -15.31 -0.64
C ASP A 17 -5.79 -13.83 -0.29
N LEU A 18 -5.88 -12.99 -1.30
CA LEU A 18 -6.04 -11.54 -1.16
C LEU A 18 -7.47 -11.10 -1.44
N SER A 19 -8.42 -12.03 -1.41
CA SER A 19 -9.83 -11.72 -1.66
C SER A 19 -10.59 -11.34 -0.40
N THR A 20 -9.98 -11.46 0.76
CA THR A 20 -10.61 -11.17 2.05
C THR A 20 -10.99 -9.69 2.13
N ALA A 21 -12.19 -9.44 2.66
CA ALA A 21 -12.63 -8.06 2.91
C ALA A 21 -11.63 -7.34 3.83
N GLY A 22 -11.35 -6.10 3.55
CA GLY A 22 -10.39 -5.30 4.30
C GLY A 22 -8.98 -5.33 3.76
N LEU A 23 -8.68 -6.18 2.78
CA LEU A 23 -7.36 -6.19 2.14
C LEU A 23 -7.27 -5.28 0.92
N LEU A 24 -8.39 -4.79 0.41
CA LEU A 24 -8.37 -3.79 -0.66
C LEU A 24 -7.68 -2.53 -0.12
N TYR A 25 -6.77 -1.99 -0.90
CA TYR A 25 -5.92 -0.85 -0.54
C TYR A 25 -4.89 -1.16 0.56
N ALA A 26 -4.60 -2.42 0.81
CA ALA A 26 -3.50 -2.81 1.70
C ALA A 26 -2.17 -2.78 0.96
N ALA A 27 -1.11 -2.41 1.66
CA ALA A 27 0.24 -2.49 1.12
C ALA A 27 0.64 -3.96 0.95
N VAL A 28 1.32 -4.26 -0.14
CA VAL A 28 1.75 -5.63 -0.46
C VAL A 28 3.24 -5.68 -0.77
N LYS A 29 3.81 -6.86 -0.62
CA LYS A 29 5.22 -7.13 -0.91
C LYS A 29 5.34 -8.42 -1.71
N PHE A 30 6.47 -8.61 -2.39
CA PHE A 30 6.78 -9.91 -2.98
C PHE A 30 7.15 -10.91 -1.90
N ASP A 31 6.68 -12.13 -2.09
CA ASP A 31 6.99 -13.26 -1.21
C ASP A 31 7.81 -14.27 -1.99
N ALA A 32 9.03 -14.51 -1.55
CA ALA A 32 9.94 -15.41 -2.26
C ALA A 32 9.43 -16.84 -2.29
N SER A 33 8.71 -17.27 -1.26
CA SER A 33 8.23 -18.66 -1.17
C SER A 33 7.17 -18.96 -2.22
N SER A 34 6.22 -18.04 -2.42
CA SER A 34 5.12 -18.25 -3.35
C SER A 34 5.41 -17.68 -4.74
N GLY A 35 6.36 -16.76 -4.85
CA GLY A 35 6.65 -16.05 -6.09
C GLY A 35 5.64 -14.98 -6.46
N GLY A 36 4.66 -14.72 -5.59
CA GLY A 36 3.65 -13.70 -5.80
C GLY A 36 3.66 -12.63 -4.73
N VAL A 37 2.61 -11.83 -4.67
CA VAL A 37 2.50 -10.77 -3.65
C VAL A 37 1.63 -11.23 -2.50
N VAL A 38 1.98 -10.76 -1.31
CA VAL A 38 1.23 -10.99 -0.07
C VAL A 38 1.12 -9.67 0.67
N VAL A 39 0.24 -9.59 1.67
CA VAL A 39 0.10 -8.39 2.49
C VAL A 39 1.41 -8.12 3.23
N ALA A 40 1.86 -6.87 3.17
CA ALA A 40 3.07 -6.45 3.88
C ALA A 40 2.76 -6.22 5.35
N GLY A 41 3.75 -6.48 6.20
CA GLY A 41 3.68 -6.22 7.63
C GLY A 41 4.44 -4.97 8.03
N ALA A 42 4.45 -4.68 9.33
CA ALA A 42 5.12 -3.50 9.86
C ALA A 42 6.61 -3.55 9.52
N GLY A 43 7.11 -2.46 8.92
CA GLY A 43 8.52 -2.34 8.56
C GLY A 43 8.94 -3.11 7.31
N ASP A 44 8.02 -3.83 6.67
CA ASP A 44 8.33 -4.56 5.45
C ASP A 44 8.52 -3.59 4.28
N HIS A 45 9.28 -4.07 3.30
CA HIS A 45 9.51 -3.32 2.07
C HIS A 45 8.34 -3.56 1.11
N ALA A 46 7.32 -2.72 1.21
CA ALA A 46 6.15 -2.83 0.35
C ALA A 46 6.48 -2.37 -1.08
N ILE A 47 5.95 -3.07 -2.06
CA ILE A 47 6.14 -2.68 -3.46
C ILE A 47 5.06 -1.73 -3.94
N GLY A 48 3.91 -1.77 -3.32
CA GLY A 48 2.78 -0.93 -3.70
C GLY A 48 1.54 -1.27 -2.90
N VAL A 49 0.38 -0.91 -3.43
CA VAL A 49 -0.90 -1.02 -2.76
C VAL A 49 -1.87 -1.81 -3.63
N LEU A 50 -2.56 -2.77 -3.03
CA LEU A 50 -3.50 -3.64 -3.72
C LEU A 50 -4.74 -2.84 -4.13
N VAL A 51 -5.01 -2.76 -5.42
CA VAL A 51 -6.19 -2.06 -5.95
C VAL A 51 -7.21 -2.98 -6.61
N SER A 52 -6.87 -4.25 -6.76
CA SER A 52 -7.79 -5.27 -7.25
C SER A 52 -7.49 -6.57 -6.54
N GLN A 53 -8.50 -7.21 -5.99
CA GLN A 53 -8.34 -8.39 -5.15
C GLN A 53 -8.44 -9.68 -5.94
N GLY A 54 -7.93 -10.77 -5.36
CA GLY A 54 -8.03 -12.10 -5.95
C GLY A 54 -7.54 -13.16 -4.99
N LYS A 55 -7.85 -14.41 -5.28
CA LYS A 55 -7.38 -15.55 -4.49
C LYS A 55 -5.97 -15.92 -4.90
N ALA A 56 -5.35 -16.79 -4.11
CA ALA A 56 -4.00 -17.28 -4.40
C ALA A 56 -3.92 -17.81 -5.84
N GLY A 57 -2.90 -17.37 -6.56
CA GLY A 57 -2.69 -17.73 -7.96
C GLY A 57 -3.42 -16.86 -8.96
N ALA A 58 -4.36 -16.01 -8.53
CA ALA A 58 -5.07 -15.11 -9.43
C ALA A 58 -4.22 -13.86 -9.71
N ALA A 59 -4.47 -13.24 -10.86
CA ALA A 59 -3.87 -11.95 -11.16
C ALA A 59 -4.54 -10.86 -10.34
N VAL A 60 -3.75 -10.01 -9.72
CA VAL A 60 -4.22 -8.85 -8.96
C VAL A 60 -3.51 -7.61 -9.46
N ALA A 61 -4.12 -6.45 -9.26
CA ALA A 61 -3.52 -5.19 -9.67
C ALA A 61 -2.93 -4.48 -8.45
N VAL A 62 -1.72 -3.97 -8.60
CA VAL A 62 -1.00 -3.26 -7.55
C VAL A 62 -0.60 -1.89 -8.08
N ALA A 63 -1.00 -0.85 -7.35
CA ALA A 63 -0.60 0.52 -7.66
C ALA A 63 0.82 0.76 -7.16
N ILE A 64 1.67 1.33 -7.99
CA ILE A 64 3.07 1.55 -7.66
C ILE A 64 3.52 2.99 -7.85
N ASP A 65 2.69 3.83 -8.45
CA ASP A 65 3.06 5.22 -8.71
C ASP A 65 1.84 6.14 -8.67
N ARG A 66 2.08 7.45 -8.78
CA ARG A 66 1.07 8.51 -8.77
C ARG A 66 0.31 8.51 -7.44
N THR A 67 -1.00 8.32 -7.48
CA THR A 67 -1.82 8.31 -6.27
C THR A 67 -2.62 7.03 -6.20
N CYS A 68 -2.93 6.62 -4.98
CA CYS A 68 -3.86 5.51 -4.76
C CYS A 68 -4.51 5.69 -3.40
N LYS A 69 -5.56 4.92 -3.16
CA LYS A 69 -6.19 4.88 -1.85
C LYS A 69 -5.43 3.92 -0.94
N VAL A 70 -5.36 4.25 0.32
CA VAL A 70 -4.73 3.41 1.35
C VAL A 70 -5.60 3.44 2.60
N GLN A 71 -5.43 2.43 3.46
CA GLN A 71 -6.09 2.37 4.74
C GLN A 71 -5.19 2.97 5.80
N ALA A 72 -5.73 3.87 6.62
CA ALA A 72 -5.00 4.46 7.74
C ALA A 72 -4.99 3.50 8.92
N GLY A 73 -3.81 3.25 9.47
CA GLY A 73 -3.65 2.41 10.66
C GLY A 73 -3.50 3.21 11.95
N CYS A 74 -3.46 4.53 11.86
CA CYS A 74 -3.37 5.42 13.01
C CYS A 74 -3.88 6.79 12.59
N ALA A 75 -3.89 7.75 13.51
CA ALA A 75 -4.18 9.14 13.16
C ALA A 75 -3.06 9.68 12.27
N ILE A 76 -3.44 10.26 11.15
CA ILE A 76 -2.50 10.74 10.14
C ILE A 76 -2.81 12.21 9.84
N ALA A 77 -1.78 13.04 9.80
CA ALA A 77 -1.92 14.43 9.38
C ALA A 77 -1.74 14.54 7.87
N ALA A 78 -2.42 15.50 7.25
CA ALA A 78 -2.21 15.77 5.83
C ALA A 78 -0.73 16.11 5.58
N GLY A 79 -0.16 15.52 4.53
CA GLY A 79 1.25 15.71 4.19
C GLY A 79 2.22 14.82 4.94
N ALA A 80 1.75 14.00 5.89
CA ALA A 80 2.63 13.11 6.64
C ALA A 80 3.19 12.02 5.73
N LYS A 81 4.46 11.68 5.91
CA LYS A 81 5.06 10.54 5.22
C LYS A 81 4.52 9.25 5.82
N LEU A 82 4.29 8.27 4.95
CA LEU A 82 3.64 7.03 5.33
C LEU A 82 4.54 5.84 5.09
N ILE A 83 4.54 4.92 6.05
CA ILE A 83 5.20 3.62 5.94
C ILE A 83 4.18 2.53 6.13
N CYS A 84 4.54 1.32 5.74
CA CYS A 84 3.69 0.16 5.94
C CYS A 84 3.66 -0.22 7.42
N GLY A 85 2.46 -0.31 7.98
CA GLY A 85 2.23 -0.84 9.31
C GLY A 85 1.77 -2.28 9.27
N ALA A 86 1.26 -2.78 10.39
CA ALA A 86 0.79 -4.15 10.48
C ALA A 86 -0.37 -4.40 9.50
N SER A 87 -0.41 -5.58 8.90
CA SER A 87 -1.49 -6.00 8.00
C SER A 87 -1.73 -5.07 6.81
N GLY A 88 -0.69 -4.40 6.35
CA GLY A 88 -0.77 -3.59 5.13
C GLY A 88 -1.39 -2.22 5.28
N VAL A 89 -1.75 -1.79 6.49
CA VAL A 89 -2.23 -0.42 6.71
C VAL A 89 -1.06 0.55 6.64
N MET A 90 -1.35 1.82 6.38
CA MET A 90 -0.33 2.86 6.36
C MET A 90 -0.35 3.62 7.67
N VAL A 91 0.82 3.91 8.17
CA VAL A 91 0.99 4.67 9.40
C VAL A 91 1.99 5.78 9.16
N THR A 92 1.96 6.80 10.02
CA THR A 92 2.92 7.91 9.93
C THR A 92 4.33 7.38 10.11
N ALA A 93 5.22 7.78 9.19
CA ALA A 93 6.60 7.36 9.23
C ALA A 93 7.33 7.99 10.40
N THR A 94 8.17 7.19 11.04
CA THR A 94 9.16 7.69 11.99
C THR A 94 10.54 7.59 11.34
N LEU A 95 11.49 8.37 11.83
CA LEU A 95 12.85 8.36 11.28
C LEU A 95 13.59 7.13 11.78
N THR A 96 13.33 6.01 11.13
CA THR A 96 13.99 4.74 11.45
C THR A 96 14.83 4.31 10.26
N THR A 97 16.12 4.14 10.48
CA THR A 97 17.04 3.72 9.44
C THR A 97 16.62 2.37 8.86
N GLY A 98 16.63 2.26 7.54
CA GLY A 98 16.31 1.02 6.84
C GLY A 98 14.83 0.84 6.53
N VAL A 99 13.98 1.76 6.93
CA VAL A 99 12.56 1.72 6.61
C VAL A 99 12.27 2.72 5.50
N ASP A 100 11.64 2.26 4.43
CA ASP A 100 11.29 3.11 3.30
C ASP A 100 9.93 3.74 3.52
N SER A 101 9.85 5.05 3.27
CA SER A 101 8.56 5.73 3.13
C SER A 101 7.96 5.38 1.77
N LEU A 102 6.68 5.02 1.73
CA LEU A 102 6.01 4.68 0.47
C LEU A 102 5.45 5.92 -0.22
N GLY A 103 5.04 6.90 0.55
CA GLY A 103 4.46 8.12 0.03
C GLY A 103 4.03 9.04 1.14
N PHE A 104 3.16 9.99 0.84
CA PHE A 104 2.63 10.88 1.86
C PHE A 104 1.11 11.03 1.71
N ALA A 105 0.46 11.34 2.84
CA ALA A 105 -0.99 11.47 2.90
C ALA A 105 -1.44 12.75 2.22
N MET A 106 -2.49 12.66 1.41
CA MET A 106 -3.08 13.83 0.76
C MET A 106 -4.19 14.47 1.60
N ALA A 107 -4.55 13.84 2.72
CA ALA A 107 -5.57 14.34 3.63
C ALA A 107 -5.32 13.80 5.02
N ALA A 108 -5.92 14.44 6.03
CA ALA A 108 -5.88 13.91 7.39
C ALA A 108 -6.79 12.70 7.52
N ALA A 109 -6.45 11.78 8.40
CA ALA A 109 -7.20 10.55 8.59
C ALA A 109 -7.17 10.09 10.04
N SER A 110 -8.19 9.31 10.41
CA SER A 110 -8.22 8.56 11.65
C SER A 110 -8.06 7.07 11.34
N THR A 111 -7.78 6.27 12.36
CA THR A 111 -7.64 4.82 12.20
C THR A 111 -8.85 4.23 11.47
N GLY A 112 -8.58 3.46 10.43
CA GLY A 112 -9.61 2.80 9.63
C GLY A 112 -10.11 3.59 8.44
N ASP A 113 -9.76 4.87 8.32
CA ASP A 113 -10.18 5.68 7.17
C ASP A 113 -9.44 5.24 5.90
N ILE A 114 -10.12 5.43 4.78
CA ILE A 114 -9.52 5.27 3.46
C ILE A 114 -9.21 6.66 2.92
N ILE A 115 -7.94 6.92 2.63
CA ILE A 115 -7.50 8.23 2.12
C ILE A 115 -6.63 8.04 0.89
N GLU A 116 -6.44 9.12 0.15
CA GLU A 116 -5.50 9.14 -0.97
C GLU A 116 -4.08 9.32 -0.45
N MET A 117 -3.16 8.57 -1.05
CA MET A 117 -1.72 8.70 -0.81
C MET A 117 -1.03 9.04 -2.13
N PHE A 118 -0.09 9.95 -2.08
CA PHE A 118 0.77 10.26 -3.22
C PHE A 118 2.05 9.43 -3.08
N PHE A 119 2.34 8.58 -4.07
CA PHE A 119 3.56 7.76 -4.02
C PHE A 119 4.80 8.64 -4.11
N ASP A 120 5.69 8.51 -3.15
CA ASP A 120 6.97 9.21 -3.12
C ASP A 120 7.91 8.41 -2.24
N ARG A 121 8.55 7.44 -2.83
CA ARG A 121 9.36 6.47 -2.11
C ARG A 121 10.64 7.12 -1.63
N GLN A 122 10.88 7.08 -0.33
CA GLN A 122 12.07 7.65 0.29
C GLN A 122 12.63 6.69 1.33
N LYS A 123 13.95 6.70 1.49
CA LYS A 123 14.63 5.96 2.55
C LYS A 123 14.97 6.89 3.70
N PHE A 124 14.93 6.33 4.88
CA PHE A 124 15.43 6.98 6.08
C PHE A 124 16.81 6.47 6.42
#